data_b793bcca498eb51ae5f46b95f8250009
#
_entry.id   b793bcca498eb51ae5f46b95f8250009
#
_cell.length_a   1.000
_cell.length_b   1.000
_cell.length_c   1.000
_cell.angle_alpha   90.00
_cell.angle_beta   90.00
_cell.angle_gamma   90.00
#
_symmetry.space_group_name_H-M   'P 1'
#
loop_
_entity.id
_entity.type
_entity.pdbx_description
1 polymer ?
#
loop_
_entity_poly.entity_id
_entity_poly.type
_entity_poly.pdbx_seq_one_letter_code
_entity_poly.pdbx_strand_id
1 'polypeptide(L)'
;MTRVFARSLSRKKIMSNDGKLIGTLKNIRVDFDSGQVQEMIIHPDQAFSTEGYTLEDDKLLIIPFEAVKDIKDYIVVDRYLARK
;
A
#
# COMPACT_ATOMS: atom_id res chain seq x y z
N MET A 1 12.32 -10.80 10.07
CA MET A 1 11.36 -10.51 8.99
C MET A 1 11.84 -11.11 7.67
N THR A 2 10.92 -11.70 6.96
CA THR A 2 11.24 -12.25 5.66
C THR A 2 11.69 -11.13 4.72
N ARG A 3 12.71 -11.40 3.95
CA ARG A 3 13.22 -10.45 3.00
C ARG A 3 12.21 -10.24 1.87
N VAL A 4 11.80 -9.01 1.70
CA VAL A 4 10.82 -8.66 0.66
C VAL A 4 11.50 -7.80 -0.39
N PHE A 5 11.44 -8.24 -1.64
CA PHE A 5 12.01 -7.50 -2.76
C PHE A 5 10.94 -6.64 -3.39
N ALA A 6 11.32 -5.40 -3.75
CA ALA A 6 10.40 -4.49 -4.42
C ALA A 6 9.79 -5.12 -5.68
N ARG A 7 10.58 -5.90 -6.41
CA ARG A 7 10.11 -6.58 -7.61
C ARG A 7 8.96 -7.53 -7.34
N SER A 8 9.01 -8.27 -6.23
CA SER A 8 7.97 -9.24 -5.89
C SER A 8 6.69 -8.56 -5.40
N LEU A 9 6.78 -7.31 -4.95
CA LEU A 9 5.61 -6.54 -4.53
C LEU A 9 4.98 -5.78 -5.70
N SER A 10 5.72 -5.56 -6.78
CA SER A 10 5.26 -4.78 -7.92
C SER A 10 3.99 -5.37 -8.51
N ARG A 11 3.00 -4.51 -8.77
CA ARG A 11 1.71 -4.88 -9.37
C ARG A 11 0.83 -5.78 -8.51
N LYS A 12 1.19 -6.02 -7.26
CA LYS A 12 0.29 -6.73 -6.37
C LYS A 12 -0.93 -5.86 -6.07
N LYS A 13 -2.06 -6.52 -5.93
CA LYS A 13 -3.28 -5.83 -5.54
C LYS A 13 -3.28 -5.57 -4.05
N ILE A 14 -3.85 -4.45 -3.66
CA ILE A 14 -3.96 -4.04 -2.26
C ILE A 14 -5.42 -4.16 -1.87
N MET A 15 -5.69 -4.88 -0.79
CA MET A 15 -7.05 -5.05 -0.27
C MET A 15 -7.10 -4.62 1.18
N SER A 16 -8.23 -4.09 1.59
CA SER A 16 -8.45 -3.77 2.99
C SER A 16 -8.82 -5.04 3.76
N ASN A 17 -8.68 -4.96 5.08
CA ASN A 17 -9.01 -6.09 5.94
C ASN A 17 -10.50 -6.44 5.95
N ASP A 18 -11.35 -5.58 5.40
CA ASP A 18 -12.78 -5.86 5.23
C ASP A 18 -13.11 -6.37 3.82
N GLY A 19 -12.10 -6.72 3.03
CA GLY A 19 -12.29 -7.36 1.73
C GLY A 19 -12.48 -6.44 0.55
N LYS A 20 -12.28 -5.14 0.71
CA LYS A 20 -12.43 -4.21 -0.41
C LYS A 20 -11.13 -4.03 -1.17
N LEU A 21 -11.23 -4.01 -2.49
CA LEU A 21 -10.09 -3.74 -3.35
C LEU A 21 -9.74 -2.26 -3.29
N ILE A 22 -8.53 -1.95 -2.88
CA ILE A 22 -8.05 -0.57 -2.79
C ILE A 22 -7.40 -0.15 -4.10
N GLY A 23 -6.54 -0.99 -4.65
CA GLY A 23 -5.85 -0.67 -5.88
C GLY A 23 -4.71 -1.61 -6.16
N THR A 24 -3.75 -1.12 -6.93
CA THR A 24 -2.58 -1.90 -7.36
C THR A 24 -1.30 -1.18 -6.95
N LEU A 25 -0.36 -1.91 -6.40
CA LEU A 25 0.91 -1.33 -5.97
C LEU A 25 1.70 -0.83 -7.18
N LYS A 26 2.08 0.44 -7.14
CA LYS A 26 2.93 1.04 -8.16
C LYS A 26 4.39 1.03 -7.73
N ASN A 27 4.65 1.41 -6.48
CA ASN A 27 6.01 1.56 -5.98
C ASN A 27 6.02 1.53 -4.47
N ILE A 28 7.21 1.47 -3.90
CA ILE A 28 7.40 1.58 -2.45
C ILE A 28 8.43 2.67 -2.17
N ARG A 29 8.32 3.27 -1.00
CA ARG A 29 9.29 4.25 -0.53
C ARG A 29 10.09 3.63 0.61
N VAL A 30 11.41 3.68 0.50
CA VAL A 30 12.32 3.00 1.42
C VAL A 30 13.19 4.03 2.12
N ASP A 31 13.41 3.83 3.43
CA ASP A 31 14.36 4.62 4.18
C ASP A 31 15.77 4.11 3.85
N PHE A 32 16.62 4.99 3.33
CA PHE A 32 17.97 4.62 2.94
C PHE A 32 18.85 4.20 4.11
N ASP A 33 18.62 4.78 5.28
CA ASP A 33 19.45 4.48 6.44
C ASP A 33 19.16 3.09 7.02
N SER A 34 17.90 2.75 7.16
CA SER A 34 17.49 1.48 7.76
C SER A 34 17.18 0.40 6.74
N GLY A 35 16.93 0.77 5.49
CA GLY A 35 16.50 -0.17 4.46
C GLY A 35 15.05 -0.60 4.62
N GLN A 36 14.29 0.01 5.53
CA GLN A 36 12.90 -0.37 5.79
C GLN A 36 11.94 0.32 4.86
N VAL A 37 10.90 -0.40 4.46
CA VAL A 37 9.82 0.16 3.66
C VAL A 37 9.00 1.11 4.52
N GLN A 38 8.86 2.35 4.08
CA GLN A 38 8.13 3.40 4.80
C GLN A 38 6.68 3.47 4.36
N GLU A 39 6.48 3.49 3.04
CA GLU A 39 5.16 3.73 2.46
C GLU A 39 4.99 2.95 1.18
N MET A 40 3.73 2.69 0.84
CA MET A 40 3.35 2.13 -0.45
C MET A 40 2.71 3.22 -1.30
N ILE A 41 3.05 3.26 -2.58
CA ILE A 41 2.46 4.16 -3.55
C ILE A 41 1.57 3.31 -4.44
N ILE A 42 0.29 3.62 -4.48
CA ILE A 42 -0.73 2.75 -5.04
C ILE A 42 -1.54 3.48 -6.10
N HIS A 43 -1.81 2.80 -7.23
CA HIS A 43 -2.82 3.24 -8.18
C HIS A 43 -4.18 2.81 -7.62
N PRO A 44 -5.03 3.74 -7.17
CA PRO A 44 -6.32 3.36 -6.60
C PRO A 44 -7.24 2.77 -7.67
N ASP A 45 -8.04 1.79 -7.27
CA ASP A 45 -9.06 1.24 -8.14
C ASP A 45 -10.13 2.31 -8.39
N GLN A 46 -10.75 2.28 -9.59
CA GLN A 46 -11.74 3.28 -9.96
C GLN A 46 -12.95 3.31 -9.02
N ALA A 47 -13.29 2.17 -8.47
CA ALA A 47 -14.43 2.07 -7.55
C ALA A 47 -14.07 2.43 -6.11
N PHE A 48 -12.79 2.65 -5.82
CA PHE A 48 -12.34 2.94 -4.45
C PHE A 48 -12.38 4.44 -4.17
N SER A 49 -13.05 4.83 -3.08
CA SER A 49 -13.05 6.21 -2.63
C SER A 49 -11.77 6.53 -1.89
N THR A 50 -11.04 7.53 -2.36
CA THR A 50 -9.80 7.98 -1.73
C THR A 50 -10.02 9.04 -0.67
N GLU A 51 -11.26 9.36 -0.36
CA GLU A 51 -11.58 10.36 0.65
C GLU A 51 -11.01 9.97 2.00
N GLY A 52 -10.29 10.91 2.61
CA GLY A 52 -9.66 10.67 3.90
C GLY A 52 -8.27 10.07 3.80
N TYR A 53 -7.80 9.76 2.61
CA TYR A 53 -6.47 9.21 2.39
C TYR A 53 -5.50 10.27 1.89
N THR A 54 -4.20 10.02 2.08
CA THR A 54 -3.17 10.90 1.55
C THR A 54 -2.93 10.56 0.09
N LEU A 55 -2.91 11.58 -0.76
CA LEU A 55 -2.66 11.42 -2.20
C LEU A 55 -1.39 12.15 -2.61
N GLU A 56 -0.67 11.59 -3.56
CA GLU A 56 0.47 12.23 -4.20
C GLU A 56 0.06 12.59 -5.61
N ASP A 57 0.29 13.85 -6.01
CA ASP A 57 -0.10 14.39 -7.32
C ASP A 57 -1.60 14.22 -7.61
N ASP A 58 -2.42 14.19 -6.56
CA ASP A 58 -3.88 14.00 -6.63
C ASP A 58 -4.32 12.72 -7.34
N LYS A 59 -3.40 11.79 -7.56
CA LYS A 59 -3.68 10.57 -8.32
C LYS A 59 -3.27 9.29 -7.60
N LEU A 60 -2.15 9.33 -6.88
CA LEU A 60 -1.57 8.14 -6.28
C LEU A 60 -1.87 8.11 -4.79
N LEU A 61 -2.32 6.97 -4.33
CA LEU A 61 -2.65 6.77 -2.94
C LEU A 61 -1.40 6.39 -2.15
N ILE A 62 -1.19 7.04 -1.02
CA ILE A 62 -0.05 6.76 -0.14
C ILE A 62 -0.56 6.07 1.11
N ILE A 63 -0.08 4.86 1.34
CA ILE A 63 -0.45 4.10 2.55
C ILE A 63 0.83 3.75 3.31
N PRO A 64 0.89 4.08 4.61
CA PRO A 64 2.07 3.73 5.40
C PRO A 64 2.20 2.21 5.52
N PHE A 65 3.44 1.72 5.46
CA PHE A 65 3.68 0.28 5.50
C PHE A 65 3.25 -0.35 6.82
N GLU A 66 3.18 0.43 7.89
CA GLU A 66 2.70 -0.06 9.18
C GLU A 66 1.24 -0.55 9.11
N ALA A 67 0.49 -0.14 8.09
CA ALA A 67 -0.88 -0.58 7.89
C ALA A 67 -0.97 -2.00 7.32
N VAL A 68 0.14 -2.54 6.82
CA VAL A 68 0.14 -3.88 6.21
C VAL A 68 -0.07 -4.94 7.28
N LYS A 69 -1.07 -5.79 7.07
CA LYS A 69 -1.38 -6.90 7.98
C LYS A 69 -0.83 -8.22 7.47
N ASP A 70 -0.82 -8.39 6.15
CA ASP A 70 -0.38 -9.65 5.55
C ASP A 70 0.02 -9.42 4.11
N ILE A 71 0.90 -10.25 3.59
CA ILE A 71 1.34 -10.22 2.20
C ILE A 71 1.23 -11.64 1.67
N LYS A 72 0.30 -11.83 0.74
CA LYS A 72 0.06 -13.11 0.08
C LYS A 72 0.09 -12.86 -1.42
N ASP A 73 -0.87 -13.43 -2.16
CA ASP A 73 -1.06 -13.09 -3.56
C ASP A 73 -1.47 -11.63 -3.71
N TYR A 74 -2.00 -11.06 -2.65
CA TYR A 74 -2.35 -9.65 -2.54
C TYR A 74 -1.87 -9.14 -1.16
N ILE A 75 -1.81 -7.82 -1.02
CA ILE A 75 -1.39 -7.18 0.23
C ILE A 75 -2.64 -6.77 0.99
N VAL A 76 -2.76 -7.21 2.23
CA VAL A 76 -3.89 -6.85 3.10
C VAL A 76 -3.46 -5.73 4.03
N VAL A 77 -4.24 -4.65 4.06
CA VAL A 77 -3.97 -3.51 4.93
C VAL A 77 -5.13 -3.26 5.87
N ASP A 78 -4.81 -2.71 7.04
CA ASP A 78 -5.83 -2.25 7.98
C ASP A 78 -6.33 -0.89 7.52
N ARG A 79 -7.64 -0.78 7.28
CA ARG A 79 -8.22 0.44 6.73
C ARG A 79 -8.09 1.65 7.66
N TYR A 80 -8.05 1.44 8.95
CA TYR A 80 -7.89 2.55 9.89
C TYR A 80 -6.47 3.10 9.87
N LEU A 81 -5.48 2.22 9.86
CA LEU A 81 -4.08 2.63 9.80
C LEU A 81 -3.72 3.19 8.43
N ALA A 82 -4.38 2.71 7.37
CA ALA A 82 -4.12 3.17 6.01
C ALA A 82 -4.57 4.61 5.77
N ARG A 83 -5.51 5.10 6.56
CA ARG A 83 -6.12 6.43 6.37
C ARG A 83 -5.39 7.55 7.08
N LYS A 84 -4.17 7.38 7.41
CA LYS A 84 -3.39 8.45 8.05
C LYS A 84 -3.02 9.58 7.12
#